data_da96e35f9fdfa59ff170e11706ae391b
#
_entry.id   da96e35f9fdfa59ff170e11706ae391b
#
_cell.length_a   1.000
_cell.length_b   1.000
_cell.length_c   1.000
_cell.angle_alpha   90.00
_cell.angle_beta   90.00
_cell.angle_gamma   90.00
#
_symmetry.space_group_name_H-M   'P 1'
#
loop_
_entity.id
_entity.type
_entity.pdbx_description
1 polymer ?
#
loop_
_entity_poly.entity_id
_entity_poly.type
_entity_poly.pdbx_seq_one_letter_code
_entity_poly.pdbx_strand_id
1 'polypeptide(L)'
;RQITANRNGEFVDLGIKYTPKGTEECSLEALVLGDWHVRDTNPAVREATFEMIRDFKPKRIIVHDWHNGHSTNPHEEEKYIMRAMYYAQGRASLEQELRDDSAELHAIRKVAGDETEIVIVRSNHDEFIDRYLQKGTYLKEPHNWRIGHELALACYNPESPKLRIKNPLQEGLARYGGIPANVTFLDRNQDYKVLGWQLGAHGDRGGNGARASVKG
;
A
#
# COMPACT_ATOMS: atom_id res chain seq x y z
N ARG A 1 -22.04 6.87 4.37
CA ARG A 1 -21.91 7.74 3.18
C ARG A 1 -22.03 9.19 3.63
N GLN A 2 -20.99 9.98 3.46
CA GLN A 2 -21.01 11.40 3.81
C GLN A 2 -21.03 12.22 2.53
N ILE A 3 -22.00 13.08 2.38
CA ILE A 3 -22.12 14.01 1.25
C ILE A 3 -21.81 15.40 1.80
N THR A 4 -20.84 16.08 1.20
CA THR A 4 -20.47 17.46 1.54
C THR A 4 -20.89 18.38 0.41
N ALA A 5 -21.67 19.41 0.72
CA ALA A 5 -22.01 20.46 -0.23
C ALA A 5 -21.09 21.67 -0.05
N ASN A 6 -20.71 22.29 -1.15
CA ASN A 6 -20.02 23.58 -1.11
C ASN A 6 -20.99 24.74 -0.83
N ARG A 7 -20.43 25.96 -0.64
CA ARG A 7 -21.25 27.15 -0.36
C ARG A 7 -22.21 27.55 -1.50
N ASN A 8 -22.00 27.01 -2.69
CA ASN A 8 -22.83 27.28 -3.87
C ASN A 8 -23.99 26.26 -4.03
N GLY A 9 -24.17 25.35 -3.05
CA GLY A 9 -25.16 24.30 -3.09
C GLY A 9 -24.80 23.15 -4.03
N GLU A 10 -23.54 23.07 -4.48
CA GLU A 10 -23.06 21.96 -5.30
C GLU A 10 -22.47 20.86 -4.40
N PHE A 11 -22.69 19.62 -4.78
CA PHE A 11 -22.04 18.48 -4.14
C PHE A 11 -21.74 17.38 -5.16
N VAL A 12 -20.79 16.54 -4.84
CA VAL A 12 -20.42 15.40 -5.66
C VAL A 12 -20.69 14.11 -4.89
N ASP A 13 -21.33 13.18 -5.53
CA ASP A 13 -21.61 11.87 -5.00
C ASP A 13 -21.35 10.82 -6.07
N LEU A 14 -20.39 9.92 -5.82
CA LEU A 14 -20.06 8.78 -6.68
C LEU A 14 -19.89 9.15 -8.18
N GLY A 15 -19.17 10.24 -8.46
CA GLY A 15 -18.90 10.66 -9.83
C GLY A 15 -20.03 11.48 -10.49
N ILE A 16 -21.06 11.84 -9.73
CA ILE A 16 -22.11 12.74 -10.19
C ILE A 16 -22.03 14.05 -9.40
N LYS A 17 -21.85 15.15 -10.10
CA LYS A 17 -21.92 16.49 -9.54
C LYS A 17 -23.37 16.99 -9.62
N TYR A 18 -23.92 17.30 -8.46
CA TYR A 18 -25.24 17.91 -8.33
C TYR A 18 -25.10 19.41 -8.17
N THR A 19 -25.83 20.16 -8.98
CA THR A 19 -25.84 21.63 -8.96
C THR A 19 -27.28 22.14 -8.89
N PRO A 20 -27.52 23.40 -8.53
CA PRO A 20 -28.87 24.00 -8.61
C PRO A 20 -29.47 24.00 -10.04
N LYS A 21 -28.67 23.77 -11.07
CA LYS A 21 -29.08 23.75 -12.48
C LYS A 21 -29.27 22.36 -13.06
N GLY A 22 -28.91 21.31 -12.31
CA GLY A 22 -28.99 19.90 -12.76
C GLY A 22 -27.79 19.07 -12.32
N THR A 23 -27.61 17.91 -12.96
CA THR A 23 -26.56 16.94 -12.66
C THR A 23 -25.58 16.84 -13.81
N GLU A 24 -24.30 16.66 -13.49
CA GLU A 24 -23.20 16.47 -14.43
C GLU A 24 -22.39 15.24 -14.03
N GLU A 25 -21.98 14.41 -14.98
CA GLU A 25 -21.00 13.37 -14.70
C GLU A 25 -19.65 14.03 -14.44
N CYS A 26 -18.98 13.61 -13.39
CA CYS A 26 -17.63 14.04 -13.09
C CYS A 26 -16.77 12.86 -12.67
N SER A 27 -15.50 12.90 -13.04
CA SER A 27 -14.55 11.88 -12.59
C SER A 27 -14.32 11.99 -11.09
N LEU A 28 -14.21 10.85 -10.42
CA LEU A 28 -13.80 10.78 -9.01
C LEU A 28 -12.32 11.19 -8.90
N GLU A 29 -12.01 12.18 -8.05
CA GLU A 29 -10.63 12.66 -7.89
C GLU A 29 -9.71 11.64 -7.24
N ALA A 30 -10.21 10.91 -6.25
CA ALA A 30 -9.47 9.84 -5.61
C ALA A 30 -10.41 8.78 -5.00
N LEU A 31 -9.99 7.52 -5.10
CA LEU A 31 -10.53 6.40 -4.33
C LEU A 31 -9.45 6.00 -3.32
N VAL A 32 -9.79 6.01 -2.03
CA VAL A 32 -8.86 5.64 -0.95
C VAL A 32 -9.22 4.25 -0.45
N LEU A 33 -8.27 3.34 -0.52
CA LEU A 33 -8.38 1.96 -0.06
C LEU A 33 -7.53 1.80 1.19
N GLY A 34 -8.15 1.44 2.30
CA GLY A 34 -7.47 1.14 3.56
C GLY A 34 -7.30 -0.35 3.78
N ASP A 35 -6.29 -0.74 4.55
CA ASP A 35 -6.06 -2.12 5.00
C ASP A 35 -6.16 -3.16 3.87
N TRP A 36 -5.45 -2.92 2.74
CA TRP A 36 -5.55 -3.80 1.58
C TRP A 36 -4.97 -5.17 1.85
N HIS A 37 -3.79 -5.24 2.46
CA HIS A 37 -3.14 -6.49 2.88
C HIS A 37 -3.23 -7.59 1.82
N VAL A 38 -2.44 -7.48 0.76
CA VAL A 38 -2.42 -8.47 -0.33
C VAL A 38 -2.38 -9.90 0.24
N ARG A 39 -3.19 -10.80 -0.33
CA ARG A 39 -3.49 -12.18 0.10
C ARG A 39 -4.48 -12.33 1.28
N ASP A 40 -4.66 -11.31 2.13
CA ASP A 40 -5.62 -11.38 3.25
C ASP A 40 -6.88 -10.54 2.99
N THR A 41 -6.92 -9.74 1.94
CA THR A 41 -8.14 -9.04 1.49
C THR A 41 -9.23 -10.07 1.17
N ASN A 42 -10.41 -9.87 1.74
CA ASN A 42 -11.56 -10.74 1.45
C ASN A 42 -11.88 -10.72 -0.06
N PRO A 43 -11.99 -11.87 -0.73
CA PRO A 43 -12.22 -11.93 -2.19
C PRO A 43 -13.48 -11.17 -2.65
N ALA A 44 -14.56 -11.19 -1.86
CA ALA A 44 -15.79 -10.46 -2.21
C ALA A 44 -15.59 -8.94 -2.11
N VAL A 45 -14.84 -8.47 -1.11
CA VAL A 45 -14.48 -7.05 -0.96
C VAL A 45 -13.56 -6.61 -2.10
N ARG A 46 -12.58 -7.45 -2.45
CA ARG A 46 -11.69 -7.20 -3.58
C ARG A 46 -12.47 -7.03 -4.90
N GLU A 47 -13.39 -7.94 -5.20
CA GLU A 47 -14.18 -7.86 -6.44
C GLU A 47 -15.09 -6.63 -6.44
N ALA A 48 -15.79 -6.34 -5.34
CA ALA A 48 -16.59 -5.14 -5.21
C ALA A 48 -15.76 -3.85 -5.39
N THR A 49 -14.50 -3.85 -4.89
CA THR A 49 -13.58 -2.72 -5.11
C THR A 49 -13.21 -2.59 -6.59
N PHE A 50 -12.97 -3.70 -7.27
CA PHE A 50 -12.68 -3.70 -8.71
C PHE A 50 -13.89 -3.19 -9.53
N GLU A 51 -15.11 -3.55 -9.14
CA GLU A 51 -16.32 -2.97 -9.73
C GLU A 51 -16.39 -1.46 -9.52
N MET A 52 -16.14 -0.99 -8.29
CA MET A 52 -16.09 0.45 -8.00
C MET A 52 -15.04 1.18 -8.85
N ILE A 53 -13.86 0.60 -9.05
CA ILE A 53 -12.82 1.20 -9.90
C ILE A 53 -13.30 1.30 -11.35
N ARG A 54 -13.94 0.25 -11.88
CA ARG A 54 -14.50 0.25 -13.25
C ARG A 54 -15.58 1.30 -13.44
N ASP A 55 -16.48 1.40 -12.46
CA ASP A 55 -17.64 2.28 -12.54
C ASP A 55 -17.30 3.74 -12.35
N PHE A 56 -16.46 4.05 -11.36
CA PHE A 56 -16.15 5.44 -10.99
C PHE A 56 -14.95 6.02 -11.72
N LYS A 57 -14.10 5.20 -12.31
CA LYS A 57 -12.92 5.61 -13.08
C LYS A 57 -12.14 6.74 -12.37
N PRO A 58 -11.67 6.49 -11.14
CA PRO A 58 -11.02 7.52 -10.35
C PRO A 58 -9.74 8.00 -11.04
N LYS A 59 -9.42 9.29 -10.90
CA LYS A 59 -8.13 9.81 -11.37
C LYS A 59 -6.95 9.24 -10.59
N ARG A 60 -7.20 8.89 -9.31
CA ARG A 60 -6.20 8.32 -8.39
C ARG A 60 -6.79 7.22 -7.55
N ILE A 61 -6.01 6.18 -7.34
CA ILE A 61 -6.28 5.13 -6.35
C ILE A 61 -5.17 5.20 -5.31
N ILE A 62 -5.53 5.50 -4.06
CA ILE A 62 -4.58 5.66 -2.95
C ILE A 62 -4.75 4.46 -2.04
N VAL A 63 -3.70 3.66 -1.88
CA VAL A 63 -3.75 2.40 -1.16
C VAL A 63 -2.87 2.47 0.09
N HIS A 64 -3.44 2.10 1.23
CA HIS A 64 -2.77 1.95 2.51
C HIS A 64 -2.63 0.47 2.87
N ASP A 65 -1.59 0.13 3.64
CA ASP A 65 -1.28 -1.24 4.04
C ASP A 65 -1.28 -2.22 2.87
N TRP A 66 -0.43 -1.93 1.89
CA TRP A 66 -0.30 -2.76 0.70
C TRP A 66 0.22 -4.15 1.01
N HIS A 67 1.42 -4.19 1.59
CA HIS A 67 2.12 -5.42 1.92
C HIS A 67 1.57 -6.04 3.21
N ASN A 68 1.32 -7.34 3.22
CA ASN A 68 0.89 -8.00 4.45
C ASN A 68 2.05 -8.31 5.39
N GLY A 69 3.15 -8.83 4.86
CA GLY A 69 4.39 -9.03 5.58
C GLY A 69 4.41 -10.22 6.53
N HIS A 70 3.66 -11.29 6.29
CA HIS A 70 3.71 -12.51 7.11
C HIS A 70 5.10 -13.09 7.21
N SER A 71 5.88 -13.05 6.12
CA SER A 71 7.25 -13.59 6.10
C SER A 71 8.23 -12.74 6.91
N THR A 72 7.93 -11.46 7.12
CA THR A 72 8.86 -10.48 7.71
C THR A 72 8.33 -9.81 8.98
N ASN A 73 7.20 -10.30 9.54
CA ASN A 73 6.53 -9.70 10.68
C ASN A 73 7.42 -9.71 11.94
N PRO A 74 7.88 -8.53 12.40
CA PRO A 74 8.78 -8.45 13.56
C PRO A 74 8.11 -8.83 14.89
N HIS A 75 6.77 -8.82 14.95
CA HIS A 75 6.02 -9.22 16.15
C HIS A 75 5.91 -10.73 16.31
N GLU A 76 6.32 -11.47 15.28
CA GLU A 76 6.26 -12.94 15.24
C GLU A 76 7.66 -13.58 15.11
N GLU A 77 8.71 -12.79 15.12
CA GLU A 77 10.09 -13.24 14.95
C GLU A 77 10.47 -14.35 15.94
N GLU A 78 9.98 -14.29 17.18
CA GLU A 78 10.25 -15.25 18.24
C GLU A 78 9.14 -16.31 18.42
N LYS A 79 8.09 -16.28 17.59
CA LYS A 79 7.00 -17.25 17.65
C LYS A 79 7.27 -18.45 16.74
N TYR A 80 8.25 -19.27 17.11
CA TYR A 80 8.78 -20.34 16.25
C TYR A 80 7.73 -21.32 15.73
N ILE A 81 6.72 -21.69 16.54
CA ILE A 81 5.65 -22.60 16.13
C ILE A 81 4.79 -21.94 15.03
N MET A 82 4.39 -20.68 15.20
CA MET A 82 3.64 -19.95 14.18
C MET A 82 4.44 -19.82 12.89
N ARG A 83 5.73 -19.49 12.98
CA ARG A 83 6.61 -19.39 11.81
C ARG A 83 6.73 -20.73 11.08
N ALA A 84 6.84 -21.85 11.82
CA ALA A 84 6.83 -23.18 11.24
C ALA A 84 5.50 -23.49 10.53
N MET A 85 4.37 -23.05 11.09
CA MET A 85 3.06 -23.18 10.44
C MET A 85 2.96 -22.33 9.17
N TYR A 86 3.43 -21.08 9.18
CA TYR A 86 3.48 -20.25 7.98
C TYR A 86 4.38 -20.86 6.90
N TYR A 87 5.52 -21.43 7.30
CA TYR A 87 6.37 -22.14 6.35
C TYR A 87 5.63 -23.34 5.70
N ALA A 88 4.98 -24.16 6.51
CA ALA A 88 4.20 -25.31 6.02
C ALA A 88 3.02 -24.91 5.12
N GLN A 89 2.47 -23.71 5.32
CA GLN A 89 1.39 -23.12 4.51
C GLN A 89 1.90 -22.35 3.28
N GLY A 90 3.21 -22.27 3.05
CA GLY A 90 3.78 -21.47 1.97
C GLY A 90 3.66 -19.95 2.17
N ARG A 91 3.44 -19.49 3.40
CA ARG A 91 3.26 -18.07 3.76
C ARG A 91 4.53 -17.41 4.31
N ALA A 92 5.63 -18.15 4.44
CA ALA A 92 6.89 -17.64 4.97
C ALA A 92 7.88 -17.16 3.90
N SER A 93 7.50 -17.19 2.62
CA SER A 93 8.37 -16.79 1.50
C SER A 93 8.18 -15.32 1.17
N LEU A 94 9.18 -14.50 1.45
CA LEU A 94 9.19 -13.09 1.05
C LEU A 94 9.15 -12.91 -0.47
N GLU A 95 9.82 -13.79 -1.23
CA GLU A 95 9.75 -13.74 -2.70
C GLU A 95 8.33 -13.95 -3.20
N GLN A 96 7.59 -14.92 -2.62
CA GLN A 96 6.22 -15.17 -3.02
C GLN A 96 5.30 -14.02 -2.63
N GLU A 97 5.48 -13.43 -1.45
CA GLU A 97 4.70 -12.23 -1.07
C GLU A 97 4.91 -11.08 -2.05
N LEU A 98 6.15 -10.77 -2.42
CA LEU A 98 6.46 -9.72 -3.38
C LEU A 98 5.91 -10.00 -4.78
N ARG A 99 5.89 -11.27 -5.21
CA ARG A 99 5.27 -11.67 -6.48
C ARG A 99 3.76 -11.49 -6.45
N ASP A 100 3.13 -11.85 -5.35
CA ASP A 100 1.68 -11.70 -5.16
C ASP A 100 1.29 -10.21 -5.07
N ASP A 101 2.08 -9.41 -4.36
CA ASP A 101 1.93 -7.96 -4.31
C ASP A 101 2.02 -7.34 -5.71
N SER A 102 3.01 -7.73 -6.49
CA SER A 102 3.17 -7.27 -7.86
C SER A 102 2.00 -7.70 -8.74
N ALA A 103 1.57 -8.96 -8.65
CA ALA A 103 0.45 -9.48 -9.42
C ALA A 103 -0.85 -8.72 -9.11
N GLU A 104 -1.10 -8.40 -7.84
CA GLU A 104 -2.25 -7.62 -7.42
C GLU A 104 -2.18 -6.18 -7.95
N LEU A 105 -1.00 -5.57 -7.94
CA LEU A 105 -0.79 -4.23 -8.49
C LEU A 105 -1.07 -4.19 -10.00
N HIS A 106 -0.65 -5.20 -10.73
CA HIS A 106 -0.99 -5.37 -12.16
C HIS A 106 -2.49 -5.62 -12.36
N ALA A 107 -3.15 -6.34 -11.45
CA ALA A 107 -4.60 -6.56 -11.52
C ALA A 107 -5.38 -5.26 -11.33
N ILE A 108 -5.00 -4.44 -10.34
CA ILE A 108 -5.59 -3.09 -10.14
C ILE A 108 -5.33 -2.21 -11.37
N ARG A 109 -4.11 -2.19 -11.91
CA ARG A 109 -3.76 -1.44 -13.12
C ARG A 109 -4.64 -1.82 -14.31
N LYS A 110 -4.84 -3.14 -14.52
CA LYS A 110 -5.69 -3.65 -15.60
C LYS A 110 -7.13 -3.16 -15.52
N VAL A 111 -7.67 -3.04 -14.30
CA VAL A 111 -9.04 -2.57 -14.06
C VAL A 111 -9.15 -1.05 -14.13
N ALA A 112 -8.15 -0.35 -13.60
CA ALA A 112 -8.15 1.12 -13.53
C ALA A 112 -7.83 1.81 -14.88
N GLY A 113 -7.13 1.10 -15.79
CA GLY A 113 -6.60 1.71 -17.01
C GLY A 113 -5.32 2.52 -16.77
N ASP A 114 -4.65 2.95 -17.83
CA ASP A 114 -3.31 3.56 -17.75
C ASP A 114 -3.32 5.00 -17.25
N GLU A 115 -4.43 5.71 -17.41
CA GLU A 115 -4.57 7.13 -17.03
C GLU A 115 -4.71 7.33 -15.51
N THR A 116 -5.20 6.33 -14.77
CA THR A 116 -5.36 6.41 -13.32
C THR A 116 -4.00 6.31 -12.62
N GLU A 117 -3.66 7.27 -11.77
CA GLU A 117 -2.49 7.16 -10.90
C GLU A 117 -2.78 6.19 -9.75
N ILE A 118 -1.88 5.23 -9.48
CA ILE A 118 -1.93 4.37 -8.30
C ILE A 118 -0.87 4.87 -7.32
N VAL A 119 -1.27 5.17 -6.09
CA VAL A 119 -0.39 5.71 -5.05
C VAL A 119 -0.34 4.73 -3.89
N ILE A 120 0.84 4.18 -3.63
CA ILE A 120 1.08 3.29 -2.48
C ILE A 120 1.61 4.15 -1.33
N VAL A 121 0.80 4.28 -0.28
CA VAL A 121 1.15 5.02 0.93
C VAL A 121 1.88 4.10 1.88
N ARG A 122 3.13 4.43 2.18
CA ARG A 122 3.97 3.60 3.03
C ARG A 122 3.39 3.46 4.44
N SER A 123 3.05 2.23 4.82
CA SER A 123 2.48 1.83 6.10
C SER A 123 3.53 1.22 7.05
N ASN A 124 3.10 0.87 8.26
CA ASN A 124 3.93 0.11 9.19
C ASN A 124 4.18 -1.34 8.73
N HIS A 125 3.25 -1.95 8.00
CA HIS A 125 3.43 -3.27 7.40
C HIS A 125 4.45 -3.25 6.27
N ASP A 126 4.41 -2.24 5.41
CA ASP A 126 5.40 -2.07 4.35
C ASP A 126 6.82 -1.90 4.91
N GLU A 127 6.96 -1.33 6.13
CA GLU A 127 8.22 -1.19 6.85
C GLU A 127 8.73 -2.50 7.52
N PHE A 128 7.96 -3.59 7.49
CA PHE A 128 8.44 -4.86 8.03
C PHE A 128 9.67 -5.37 7.27
N ILE A 129 9.69 -5.21 5.95
CA ILE A 129 10.84 -5.57 5.12
C ILE A 129 12.08 -4.76 5.52
N ASP A 130 11.93 -3.46 5.79
CA ASP A 130 13.05 -2.60 6.25
C ASP A 130 13.70 -3.15 7.51
N ARG A 131 12.86 -3.47 8.50
CA ARG A 131 13.33 -4.00 9.79
C ARG A 131 13.97 -5.36 9.63
N TYR A 132 13.37 -6.21 8.80
CA TYR A 132 13.87 -7.55 8.49
C TYR A 132 15.27 -7.50 7.88
N LEU A 133 15.48 -6.62 6.90
CA LEU A 133 16.79 -6.43 6.27
C LEU A 133 17.80 -5.80 7.22
N GLN A 134 17.44 -4.74 7.94
CA GLN A 134 18.34 -4.03 8.84
C GLN A 134 18.77 -4.86 10.04
N LYS A 135 17.91 -5.73 10.56
CA LYS A 135 18.24 -6.68 11.63
C LYS A 135 19.04 -7.89 11.13
N GLY A 136 19.08 -8.12 9.82
CA GLY A 136 19.70 -9.31 9.25
C GLY A 136 18.94 -10.61 9.61
N THR A 137 17.65 -10.55 9.88
CA THR A 137 16.82 -11.71 10.25
C THR A 137 16.90 -12.80 9.19
N TYR A 138 16.93 -12.42 7.90
CA TYR A 138 17.07 -13.34 6.76
C TYR A 138 18.33 -14.21 6.80
N LEU A 139 19.38 -13.79 7.51
CA LEU A 139 20.62 -14.59 7.66
C LEU A 139 20.38 -15.92 8.40
N LYS A 140 19.32 -15.99 9.18
CA LYS A 140 18.92 -17.15 9.97
C LYS A 140 17.82 -17.98 9.29
N GLU A 141 17.36 -17.57 8.12
CA GLU A 141 16.21 -18.16 7.41
C GLU A 141 16.61 -18.71 6.04
N PRO A 142 16.91 -20.01 5.90
CA PRO A 142 17.40 -20.59 4.65
C PRO A 142 16.51 -20.29 3.44
N HIS A 143 15.19 -20.26 3.61
CA HIS A 143 14.21 -20.02 2.54
C HIS A 143 14.18 -18.57 2.05
N ASN A 144 14.55 -17.60 2.90
CA ASN A 144 14.61 -16.18 2.54
C ASN A 144 16.06 -15.66 2.42
N TRP A 145 17.07 -16.54 2.60
CA TRP A 145 18.47 -16.13 2.62
C TRP A 145 18.89 -15.42 1.33
N ARG A 146 18.57 -16.01 0.17
CA ARG A 146 18.92 -15.45 -1.15
C ARG A 146 18.25 -14.09 -1.37
N ILE A 147 16.93 -14.03 -1.23
CA ILE A 147 16.17 -12.80 -1.47
C ILE A 147 16.57 -11.70 -0.47
N GLY A 148 16.84 -12.04 0.78
CA GLY A 148 17.31 -11.09 1.79
C GLY A 148 18.62 -10.40 1.38
N HIS A 149 19.59 -11.16 0.85
CA HIS A 149 20.85 -10.59 0.33
C HIS A 149 20.62 -9.74 -0.92
N GLU A 150 19.82 -10.21 -1.86
CA GLU A 150 19.50 -9.48 -3.10
C GLU A 150 18.84 -8.14 -2.80
N LEU A 151 17.88 -8.12 -1.88
CA LEU A 151 17.20 -6.88 -1.48
C LEU A 151 18.12 -5.97 -0.64
N ALA A 152 18.93 -6.53 0.27
CA ALA A 152 19.88 -5.73 1.04
C ALA A 152 20.85 -4.99 0.13
N LEU A 153 21.37 -5.66 -0.91
CA LEU A 153 22.22 -5.03 -1.93
C LEU A 153 21.45 -3.99 -2.77
N ALA A 154 20.23 -4.29 -3.20
CA ALA A 154 19.42 -3.37 -3.98
C ALA A 154 19.07 -2.10 -3.20
N CYS A 155 18.81 -2.24 -1.90
CA CYS A 155 18.46 -1.13 -1.01
C CYS A 155 19.67 -0.36 -0.49
N TYR A 156 20.91 -0.89 -0.65
CA TYR A 156 22.12 -0.23 -0.25
C TYR A 156 22.29 1.10 -0.98
N ASN A 157 22.39 2.18 -0.22
CA ASN A 157 22.45 3.54 -0.76
C ASN A 157 23.49 4.38 0.00
N PRO A 158 24.80 4.15 -0.27
CA PRO A 158 25.90 4.82 0.45
C PRO A 158 25.94 6.32 0.21
N GLU A 159 25.37 6.79 -0.90
CA GLU A 159 25.34 8.21 -1.26
C GLU A 159 24.16 8.96 -0.64
N SER A 160 23.29 8.26 0.10
CA SER A 160 22.17 8.92 0.77
C SER A 160 22.67 9.88 1.86
N PRO A 161 22.38 11.19 1.78
CA PRO A 161 22.87 12.17 2.77
C PRO A 161 22.32 11.93 4.18
N LYS A 162 21.25 11.14 4.30
CA LYS A 162 20.63 10.75 5.58
C LYS A 162 20.84 9.28 5.92
N LEU A 163 21.74 8.58 5.21
CA LEU A 163 21.99 7.14 5.36
C LEU A 163 20.73 6.29 5.31
N ARG A 164 19.78 6.68 4.48
CA ARG A 164 18.53 5.92 4.29
C ARG A 164 18.70 4.88 3.20
N ILE A 165 18.22 3.68 3.47
CA ILE A 165 18.08 2.65 2.44
C ILE A 165 17.01 3.07 1.43
N LYS A 166 17.07 2.56 0.21
CA LYS A 166 15.96 2.67 -0.73
C LYS A 166 14.74 1.90 -0.19
N ASN A 167 13.56 2.20 -0.71
CA ASN A 167 12.32 1.53 -0.29
C ASN A 167 12.37 0.03 -0.63
N PRO A 168 12.47 -0.89 0.35
CA PRO A 168 12.62 -2.31 0.06
C PRO A 168 11.40 -2.94 -0.61
N LEU A 169 10.20 -2.47 -0.31
CA LEU A 169 8.99 -2.93 -0.98
C LEU A 169 9.05 -2.57 -2.48
N GLN A 170 9.36 -1.33 -2.81
CA GLN A 170 9.48 -0.88 -4.19
C GLN A 170 10.57 -1.63 -4.95
N GLU A 171 11.76 -1.78 -4.36
CA GLU A 171 12.87 -2.54 -4.97
C GLU A 171 12.51 -4.02 -5.15
N GLY A 172 11.79 -4.59 -4.18
CA GLY A 172 11.31 -5.97 -4.23
C GLY A 172 10.30 -6.18 -5.34
N LEU A 173 9.27 -5.34 -5.43
CA LEU A 173 8.27 -5.41 -6.49
C LEU A 173 8.91 -5.28 -7.88
N ALA A 174 9.79 -4.29 -8.05
CA ALA A 174 10.49 -4.08 -9.33
C ALA A 174 11.27 -5.32 -9.78
N ARG A 175 11.84 -6.07 -8.84
CA ARG A 175 12.68 -7.25 -9.10
C ARG A 175 11.87 -8.54 -9.29
N TYR A 176 10.81 -8.73 -8.52
CA TYR A 176 10.11 -10.02 -8.41
C TYR A 176 8.74 -10.11 -9.08
N GLY A 177 8.34 -9.12 -9.85
CA GLY A 177 7.10 -9.17 -10.61
C GLY A 177 6.90 -7.97 -11.51
N GLY A 178 7.67 -6.91 -11.25
CA GLY A 178 7.57 -5.64 -11.94
C GLY A 178 6.57 -4.68 -11.30
N ILE A 179 6.70 -3.43 -11.66
CA ILE A 179 5.81 -2.35 -11.26
C ILE A 179 5.15 -1.82 -12.53
N PRO A 180 3.82 -1.82 -12.64
CA PRO A 180 3.16 -1.26 -13.81
C PRO A 180 3.40 0.26 -13.92
N ALA A 181 3.12 0.82 -15.09
CA ALA A 181 3.26 2.27 -15.32
C ALA A 181 2.33 3.07 -14.39
N ASN A 182 2.66 4.34 -14.16
CA ASN A 182 1.87 5.31 -13.41
C ASN A 182 1.56 4.87 -11.96
N VAL A 183 2.58 4.30 -11.27
CA VAL A 183 2.54 3.95 -9.85
C VAL A 183 3.53 4.81 -9.09
N THR A 184 3.06 5.47 -8.04
CA THR A 184 3.84 6.32 -7.14
C THR A 184 3.95 5.65 -5.77
N PHE A 185 5.18 5.52 -5.24
CA PHE A 185 5.42 5.07 -3.87
C PHE A 185 5.76 6.27 -3.01
N LEU A 186 4.98 6.52 -1.98
CA LEU A 186 5.23 7.60 -1.03
C LEU A 186 6.19 7.14 0.07
N ASP A 187 7.00 8.07 0.54
CA ASP A 187 7.74 7.89 1.79
C ASP A 187 6.81 7.94 3.00
N ARG A 188 7.30 7.44 4.12
CA ARG A 188 6.54 7.46 5.38
C ARG A 188 6.11 8.87 5.76
N ASN A 189 4.80 9.09 5.90
CA ASN A 189 4.17 10.39 6.20
C ASN A 189 4.53 11.50 5.20
N GLN A 190 4.80 11.14 3.96
CA GLN A 190 5.00 12.11 2.90
C GLN A 190 3.74 12.96 2.69
N ASP A 191 3.90 14.26 2.50
CA ASP A 191 2.79 15.15 2.18
C ASP A 191 2.27 14.85 0.76
N TYR A 192 1.04 14.35 0.68
CA TYR A 192 0.35 14.08 -0.58
C TYR A 192 -1.10 14.54 -0.47
N LYS A 193 -1.44 15.61 -1.17
CA LYS A 193 -2.75 16.25 -1.04
C LYS A 193 -3.59 16.10 -2.31
N VAL A 194 -4.86 15.75 -2.11
CA VAL A 194 -5.88 15.78 -3.17
C VAL A 194 -7.00 16.70 -2.71
N LEU A 195 -7.30 17.73 -3.47
CA LEU A 195 -8.28 18.77 -3.14
C LEU A 195 -8.09 19.39 -1.73
N GLY A 196 -6.83 19.50 -1.29
CA GLY A 196 -6.49 20.04 0.04
C GLY A 196 -6.52 19.01 1.18
N TRP A 197 -6.99 17.79 0.96
CA TRP A 197 -6.97 16.71 1.94
C TRP A 197 -5.63 15.98 1.91
N GLN A 198 -4.99 15.84 3.08
CA GLN A 198 -3.78 15.06 3.23
C GLN A 198 -4.11 13.55 3.20
N LEU A 199 -3.64 12.85 2.19
CA LEU A 199 -3.88 11.42 1.98
C LEU A 199 -2.59 10.58 1.98
N GLY A 200 -1.42 11.20 2.19
CA GLY A 200 -0.12 10.52 2.23
C GLY A 200 0.29 10.02 3.60
N ALA A 201 -0.54 10.22 4.64
CA ALA A 201 -0.25 9.75 5.99
C ALA A 201 -1.08 8.51 6.31
N HIS A 202 -0.39 7.42 6.73
CA HIS A 202 -1.08 6.16 7.04
C HIS A 202 -1.91 6.22 8.35
N GLY A 203 -1.54 7.07 9.30
CA GLY A 203 -2.36 7.33 10.49
C GLY A 203 -2.21 6.33 11.64
N ASP A 204 -1.27 5.38 11.57
CA ASP A 204 -0.98 4.42 12.65
C ASP A 204 -0.27 5.01 13.87
N ARG A 205 0.23 6.24 13.75
CA ARG A 205 0.88 6.99 14.84
C ARG A 205 -0.01 8.16 15.24
N GLY A 206 -0.63 8.06 16.43
CA GLY A 206 -1.27 9.20 17.06
C GLY A 206 -0.27 10.30 17.41
N GLY A 207 -0.74 11.52 17.71
CA GLY A 207 0.08 12.70 17.97
C GLY A 207 1.17 12.55 19.04
N ASN A 208 1.10 11.53 19.90
CA ASN A 208 2.09 11.18 20.91
C ASN A 208 2.64 9.75 20.75
N GLY A 209 2.57 9.17 19.55
CA GLY A 209 3.00 7.79 19.31
C GLY A 209 2.06 6.72 19.88
N ALA A 210 0.95 7.12 20.50
CA ALA A 210 -0.07 6.19 20.97
C ALA A 210 -1.08 5.89 19.85
N ARG A 211 -1.40 4.62 19.65
CA ARG A 211 -2.50 4.22 18.77
C ARG A 211 -3.78 4.88 19.22
N ALA A 212 -4.45 5.56 18.30
CA ALA A 212 -5.84 6.03 18.45
C ALA A 212 -6.15 6.96 19.66
N SER A 213 -5.30 7.91 20.01
CA SER A 213 -5.79 9.03 20.81
C SER A 213 -6.21 10.16 19.86
N VAL A 214 -7.48 10.15 19.47
CA VAL A 214 -8.16 11.35 18.99
C VAL A 214 -8.32 12.27 20.20
N LYS A 215 -7.32 13.10 20.47
CA LYS A 215 -7.55 14.37 21.16
C LYS A 215 -7.52 15.43 20.07
N GLY A 216 -8.73 15.89 19.76
CA GLY A 216 -8.96 17.03 18.91
C GLY A 216 -8.26 18.28 19.38
#